data_21791d574f5093b8a91f18225951e0c1
#
_entry.id   21791d574f5093b8a91f18225951e0c1
#
_cell.length_a   1.000
_cell.length_b   1.000
_cell.length_c   1.000
_cell.angle_alpha   90.00
_cell.angle_beta   90.00
_cell.angle_gamma   90.00
#
_symmetry.space_group_name_H-M   'P 1'
#
loop_
_entity.id
_entity.type
_entity.pdbx_description
1 polymer ?
#
loop_
_entity_poly.entity_id
_entity_poly.type
_entity_poly.pdbx_seq_one_letter_code
_entity_poly.pdbx_strand_id
1 'polypeptide(L)'
;MINFKSISLCVTAGALVFMSCNPNEPVDPVIPNEDEVITTLNLTLTSDSGAVVVFSFQDLDGDGGNAPIQSGDTLQNNTTYSAVLELLNETETPAEDITAEIDAEGVDHQFFFESTVGGLSIDYMDMDANGKPIGLATTITTIDSGSGILNIVLRHEPNKDGTGVLSGDITNAGGETDIEVTFDVTVD
;
A
#
# COMPACT_ATOMS: atom_id res chain seq x y z
N MET A 1 0.63 88.12 -35.37
CA MET A 1 -0.29 87.10 -34.92
C MET A 1 0.49 85.76 -34.93
N ILE A 2 0.97 85.34 -33.79
CA ILE A 2 1.79 84.14 -33.69
C ILE A 2 1.01 83.19 -32.81
N ASN A 3 0.60 82.02 -33.39
CA ASN A 3 -0.13 80.97 -32.69
C ASN A 3 0.87 79.99 -32.02
N PHE A 4 0.85 79.91 -30.70
CA PHE A 4 1.53 78.90 -29.94
C PHE A 4 0.66 77.62 -29.86
N LYS A 5 1.14 76.54 -30.43
CA LYS A 5 0.56 75.19 -30.22
C LYS A 5 1.16 74.58 -28.96
N SER A 6 0.31 74.32 -27.98
CA SER A 6 0.63 73.53 -26.80
C SER A 6 0.94 72.07 -27.18
N ILE A 7 2.09 71.56 -26.79
CA ILE A 7 2.47 70.15 -26.84
C ILE A 7 2.16 69.58 -25.48
N SER A 8 1.16 68.68 -25.45
CA SER A 8 0.84 67.89 -24.23
C SER A 8 1.75 66.70 -24.15
N LEU A 9 2.58 66.62 -23.10
CA LEU A 9 3.47 65.55 -22.81
C LEU A 9 2.73 64.53 -21.94
N CYS A 10 2.32 63.36 -22.51
CA CYS A 10 1.79 62.21 -21.76
C CYS A 10 2.93 61.48 -21.05
N VAL A 11 3.00 61.60 -19.73
CA VAL A 11 3.87 60.76 -18.89
C VAL A 11 3.11 59.51 -18.55
N THR A 12 3.47 58.38 -19.16
CA THR A 12 3.00 57.04 -18.77
C THR A 12 3.78 56.56 -17.55
N ALA A 13 3.14 56.55 -16.37
CA ALA A 13 3.66 55.93 -15.16
C ALA A 13 3.58 54.40 -15.29
N GLY A 14 4.70 53.76 -15.51
CA GLY A 14 4.83 52.29 -15.43
C GLY A 14 4.78 51.85 -13.98
N ALA A 15 3.73 51.14 -13.57
CA ALA A 15 3.63 50.48 -12.28
C ALA A 15 4.51 49.23 -12.31
N LEU A 16 5.64 49.25 -11.62
CA LEU A 16 6.44 48.08 -11.31
C LEU A 16 5.73 47.32 -10.18
N VAL A 17 5.10 46.19 -10.54
CA VAL A 17 4.59 45.25 -9.55
C VAL A 17 5.77 44.40 -9.04
N PHE A 18 6.25 44.72 -7.84
CA PHE A 18 7.17 43.85 -7.13
C PHE A 18 6.39 42.67 -6.59
N MET A 19 6.55 41.47 -7.18
CA MET A 19 6.16 40.22 -6.54
C MET A 19 7.07 40.03 -5.32
N SER A 20 6.55 40.34 -4.13
CA SER A 20 7.15 39.99 -2.88
C SER A 20 6.97 38.48 -2.68
N CYS A 21 8.03 37.69 -2.85
CA CYS A 21 8.09 36.36 -2.27
C CYS A 21 8.13 36.55 -0.74
N ASN A 22 7.08 36.12 -0.06
CA ASN A 22 7.01 36.10 1.39
C ASN A 22 7.87 34.92 1.92
N PRO A 23 9.04 35.12 2.54
CA PRO A 23 9.88 34.03 3.01
C PRO A 23 9.41 33.39 4.33
N ASN A 24 8.18 33.73 4.78
CA ASN A 24 7.60 33.27 6.04
C ASN A 24 6.25 32.58 5.82
N GLU A 25 6.07 31.82 4.74
CA GLU A 25 5.01 30.82 4.78
C GLU A 25 5.40 29.79 5.85
N PRO A 26 4.52 29.48 6.82
CA PRO A 26 4.76 28.38 7.74
C PRO A 26 4.94 27.14 6.87
N VAL A 27 6.12 26.52 6.95
CA VAL A 27 6.30 25.18 6.40
C VAL A 27 5.36 24.31 7.22
N ASP A 28 4.38 23.69 6.59
CA ASP A 28 3.57 22.68 7.26
C ASP A 28 4.55 21.70 7.95
N PRO A 29 4.33 21.39 9.24
CA PRO A 29 5.17 20.41 9.90
C PRO A 29 5.12 19.13 9.04
N VAL A 30 6.29 18.67 8.63
CA VAL A 30 6.42 17.31 8.09
C VAL A 30 6.01 16.42 9.26
N ILE A 31 4.81 15.87 9.22
CA ILE A 31 4.39 14.81 10.13
C ILE A 31 5.32 13.65 9.76
N PRO A 32 6.18 13.16 10.69
CA PRO A 32 6.90 11.93 10.41
C PRO A 32 5.85 10.87 10.03
N ASN A 33 6.07 10.15 8.94
CA ASN A 33 5.30 8.95 8.68
C ASN A 33 5.62 8.03 9.86
N GLU A 34 4.63 7.74 10.70
CA GLU A 34 4.78 6.85 11.86
C GLU A 34 4.49 5.44 11.35
N ASP A 35 5.22 4.45 11.87
CA ASP A 35 4.98 3.04 11.54
C ASP A 35 3.54 2.68 11.90
N GLU A 36 2.82 2.01 10.99
CA GLU A 36 1.44 1.62 11.20
C GLU A 36 1.34 0.52 12.27
N VAL A 37 0.46 0.71 13.24
CA VAL A 37 0.15 -0.32 14.23
C VAL A 37 -0.85 -1.31 13.62
N ILE A 38 -0.36 -2.40 13.09
CA ILE A 38 -1.17 -3.45 12.46
C ILE A 38 -1.32 -4.62 13.43
N THR A 39 -2.52 -4.80 13.98
CA THR A 39 -2.82 -5.90 14.90
C THR A 39 -3.55 -7.05 14.24
N THR A 40 -4.19 -6.81 13.10
CA THR A 40 -5.01 -7.81 12.41
C THR A 40 -4.74 -7.74 10.90
N LEU A 41 -4.53 -8.91 10.29
CA LEU A 41 -4.44 -9.08 8.85
C LEU A 41 -5.40 -10.21 8.43
N ASN A 42 -6.35 -9.88 7.57
CA ASN A 42 -7.27 -10.83 6.95
C ASN A 42 -7.01 -10.90 5.44
N LEU A 43 -6.71 -12.09 4.93
CA LEU A 43 -6.66 -12.37 3.49
C LEU A 43 -7.93 -13.13 3.10
N THR A 44 -8.82 -12.46 2.37
CA THR A 44 -10.08 -13.05 1.87
C THR A 44 -9.94 -13.42 0.41
N LEU A 45 -10.13 -14.69 0.09
CA LEU A 45 -10.07 -15.25 -1.25
C LEU A 45 -11.50 -15.65 -1.71
N THR A 46 -11.91 -15.16 -2.86
CA THR A 46 -13.21 -15.48 -3.46
C THR A 46 -12.99 -16.14 -4.82
N SER A 47 -13.42 -17.39 -4.98
CA SER A 47 -13.32 -18.10 -6.25
C SER A 47 -14.40 -17.62 -7.25
N ASP A 48 -14.23 -17.93 -8.53
CA ASP A 48 -15.23 -17.64 -9.57
C ASP A 48 -16.60 -18.31 -9.30
N SER A 49 -16.62 -19.41 -8.53
CA SER A 49 -17.85 -20.07 -8.10
C SER A 49 -18.54 -19.36 -6.93
N GLY A 50 -17.90 -18.35 -6.32
CA GLY A 50 -18.39 -17.63 -5.16
C GLY A 50 -18.03 -18.29 -3.81
N ALA A 51 -17.22 -19.35 -3.81
CA ALA A 51 -16.69 -19.91 -2.55
C ALA A 51 -15.69 -18.95 -1.94
N VAL A 52 -15.77 -18.71 -0.63
CA VAL A 52 -14.92 -17.79 0.12
C VAL A 52 -14.05 -18.58 1.10
N VAL A 53 -12.77 -18.26 1.11
CA VAL A 53 -11.76 -18.76 2.06
C VAL A 53 -11.12 -17.56 2.73
N VAL A 54 -10.89 -17.62 4.05
CA VAL A 54 -10.25 -16.55 4.81
C VAL A 54 -9.06 -17.10 5.58
N PHE A 55 -7.92 -16.46 5.43
CA PHE A 55 -6.77 -16.58 6.32
C PHE A 55 -6.75 -15.35 7.21
N SER A 56 -6.67 -15.55 8.53
CA SER A 56 -6.71 -14.47 9.51
C SER A 56 -5.56 -14.58 10.49
N PHE A 57 -4.95 -13.46 10.77
CA PHE A 57 -3.93 -13.26 11.80
C PHE A 57 -4.40 -12.14 12.73
N GLN A 58 -4.24 -12.32 14.04
CA GLN A 58 -4.50 -11.30 15.04
C GLN A 58 -3.48 -11.38 16.17
N ASP A 59 -2.84 -10.24 16.46
CA ASP A 59 -1.93 -10.03 17.57
C ASP A 59 -2.23 -8.64 18.19
N LEU A 60 -2.90 -8.64 19.34
CA LEU A 60 -3.34 -7.40 20.01
C LEU A 60 -2.32 -6.82 20.99
N ASP A 61 -1.33 -7.59 21.36
CA ASP A 61 -0.32 -7.18 22.37
C ASP A 61 1.12 -7.12 21.81
N GLY A 62 1.28 -7.42 20.51
CA GLY A 62 2.53 -7.25 19.77
C GLY A 62 3.64 -8.19 20.20
N ASP A 63 4.83 -7.93 19.71
CA ASP A 63 6.02 -8.75 19.96
C ASP A 63 6.31 -8.95 21.44
N GLY A 64 6.37 -10.21 21.87
CA GLY A 64 6.71 -10.61 23.25
C GLY A 64 5.52 -10.74 24.18
N GLY A 65 4.30 -10.56 23.67
CA GLY A 65 3.04 -10.82 24.37
C GLY A 65 2.59 -12.27 24.31
N ASN A 66 1.28 -12.51 24.18
CA ASN A 66 0.74 -13.82 23.87
C ASN A 66 1.05 -14.19 22.41
N ALA A 67 1.03 -15.50 22.11
CA ALA A 67 1.18 -15.90 20.72
C ALA A 67 -0.02 -15.38 19.89
N PRO A 68 0.22 -14.91 18.65
CA PRO A 68 -0.86 -14.47 17.76
C PRO A 68 -1.89 -15.58 17.50
N ILE A 69 -3.12 -15.20 17.28
CA ILE A 69 -4.20 -16.09 16.87
C ILE A 69 -4.21 -16.15 15.35
N GLN A 70 -4.06 -17.34 14.80
CA GLN A 70 -4.12 -17.54 13.35
C GLN A 70 -5.19 -18.57 13.00
N SER A 71 -5.83 -18.35 11.86
CA SER A 71 -6.72 -19.31 11.23
C SER A 71 -6.56 -19.28 9.72
N GLY A 72 -6.83 -20.41 9.07
CA GLY A 72 -6.85 -20.54 7.63
C GLY A 72 -7.74 -21.72 7.25
N ASP A 73 -8.10 -21.79 5.97
CA ASP A 73 -8.90 -22.88 5.43
C ASP A 73 -8.21 -23.46 4.19
N THR A 74 -8.76 -24.54 3.64
CA THR A 74 -8.21 -25.25 2.51
C THR A 74 -8.63 -24.59 1.20
N LEU A 75 -7.67 -24.36 0.30
CA LEU A 75 -7.92 -23.92 -1.07
C LEU A 75 -8.28 -25.11 -1.97
N GLN A 76 -9.10 -24.87 -2.98
CA GLN A 76 -9.36 -25.87 -4.00
C GLN A 76 -8.27 -25.82 -5.07
N ASN A 77 -7.86 -26.98 -5.60
CA ASN A 77 -6.92 -27.03 -6.72
C ASN A 77 -7.56 -26.53 -8.02
N ASN A 78 -6.74 -26.26 -9.02
CA ASN A 78 -7.15 -25.78 -10.33
C ASN A 78 -8.21 -24.65 -10.27
N THR A 79 -8.00 -23.70 -9.33
CA THR A 79 -8.94 -22.62 -9.02
C THR A 79 -8.23 -21.29 -9.02
N THR A 80 -8.93 -20.28 -9.56
CA THR A 80 -8.50 -18.87 -9.50
C THR A 80 -9.36 -18.13 -8.50
N TYR A 81 -8.72 -17.37 -7.64
CA TYR A 81 -9.35 -16.55 -6.60
C TYR A 81 -9.03 -15.07 -6.83
N SER A 82 -10.03 -14.22 -6.66
CA SER A 82 -9.82 -12.82 -6.34
C SER A 82 -9.50 -12.72 -4.84
N ALA A 83 -8.38 -12.16 -4.49
CA ALA A 83 -7.92 -12.07 -3.11
C ALA A 83 -7.76 -10.60 -2.71
N VAL A 84 -8.20 -10.27 -1.49
CA VAL A 84 -8.09 -8.93 -0.91
C VAL A 84 -7.56 -9.02 0.52
N LEU A 85 -6.70 -8.07 0.87
CA LEU A 85 -6.20 -7.87 2.23
C LEU A 85 -7.05 -6.82 2.95
N GLU A 86 -7.28 -7.05 4.23
CA GLU A 86 -7.81 -6.10 5.19
C GLU A 86 -6.85 -6.04 6.39
N LEU A 87 -6.44 -4.83 6.77
CA LEU A 87 -5.57 -4.56 7.90
C LEU A 87 -6.26 -3.65 8.88
N LEU A 88 -6.18 -4.00 10.16
CA LEU A 88 -6.83 -3.24 11.23
C LEU A 88 -5.87 -3.01 12.39
N ASN A 89 -6.05 -1.87 13.07
CA ASN A 89 -5.57 -1.64 14.41
C ASN A 89 -6.74 -1.78 15.39
N GLU A 90 -6.85 -2.94 16.03
CA GLU A 90 -7.93 -3.26 16.98
C GLU A 90 -7.59 -2.86 18.42
N THR A 91 -6.46 -2.20 18.67
CA THR A 91 -6.17 -1.56 19.96
C THR A 91 -7.01 -0.30 20.15
N GLU A 92 -7.54 0.26 19.07
CA GLU A 92 -8.42 1.42 19.07
C GLU A 92 -9.90 1.02 19.12
N THR A 93 -10.77 1.97 19.50
CA THR A 93 -12.23 1.74 19.55
C THR A 93 -12.99 2.95 18.98
N PRO A 94 -13.64 2.83 17.81
CA PRO A 94 -13.69 1.64 16.94
C PRO A 94 -12.30 1.26 16.38
N ALA A 95 -12.16 0.02 15.91
CA ALA A 95 -10.94 -0.40 15.22
C ALA A 95 -10.62 0.56 14.06
N GLU A 96 -9.37 0.90 13.90
CA GLU A 96 -8.88 1.75 12.83
C GLU A 96 -8.67 0.93 11.55
N ASP A 97 -9.04 1.49 10.43
CA ASP A 97 -8.89 0.87 9.11
C ASP A 97 -7.53 1.23 8.50
N ILE A 98 -6.53 0.43 8.79
CA ILE A 98 -5.17 0.60 8.26
C ILE A 98 -5.12 0.30 6.76
N THR A 99 -6.05 -0.52 6.23
CA THR A 99 -6.14 -0.77 4.78
C THR A 99 -6.31 0.51 3.98
N ALA A 100 -7.16 1.42 4.49
CA ALA A 100 -7.43 2.70 3.84
C ALA A 100 -6.22 3.64 3.87
N GLU A 101 -5.39 3.58 4.90
CA GLU A 101 -4.14 4.33 5.02
C GLU A 101 -3.11 3.83 4.02
N ILE A 102 -2.86 2.51 3.98
CA ILE A 102 -1.96 1.86 3.02
C ILE A 102 -2.38 2.16 1.57
N ASP A 103 -3.69 2.17 1.25
CA ASP A 103 -4.18 2.52 -0.09
C ASP A 103 -3.90 3.98 -0.44
N ALA A 104 -4.14 4.90 0.51
CA ALA A 104 -3.89 6.33 0.33
C ALA A 104 -2.38 6.64 0.16
N GLU A 105 -1.52 5.91 0.85
CA GLU A 105 -0.06 6.00 0.85
C GLU A 105 0.60 4.92 -0.02
N GLY A 106 -0.14 4.40 -0.99
CA GLY A 106 0.29 3.27 -1.81
C GLY A 106 1.62 3.45 -2.54
N VAL A 107 2.11 4.69 -2.74
CA VAL A 107 3.44 4.95 -3.32
C VAL A 107 4.58 4.53 -2.38
N ASP A 108 4.31 4.56 -1.07
CA ASP A 108 5.27 4.26 -0.01
C ASP A 108 5.10 2.85 0.57
N HIS A 109 4.09 2.08 0.07
CA HIS A 109 3.82 0.73 0.54
C HIS A 109 3.77 -0.30 -0.58
N GLN A 110 4.24 -1.52 -0.31
CA GLN A 110 4.04 -2.69 -1.18
C GLN A 110 4.01 -3.97 -0.37
N PHE A 111 2.99 -4.80 -0.62
CA PHE A 111 2.94 -6.18 -0.15
C PHE A 111 3.76 -7.11 -1.05
N PHE A 112 4.45 -8.04 -0.43
CA PHE A 112 5.17 -9.13 -1.06
C PHE A 112 4.60 -10.46 -0.58
N PHE A 113 4.50 -11.40 -1.51
CA PHE A 113 3.93 -12.71 -1.26
C PHE A 113 4.92 -13.79 -1.68
N GLU A 114 5.30 -14.65 -0.76
CA GLU A 114 6.17 -15.79 -1.03
C GLU A 114 5.44 -17.08 -0.67
N SER A 115 5.37 -18.05 -1.58
CA SER A 115 4.73 -19.34 -1.32
C SER A 115 5.64 -20.50 -1.64
N THR A 116 5.60 -21.52 -0.78
CA THR A 116 6.24 -22.81 -1.02
C THR A 116 5.27 -23.88 -1.53
N VAL A 117 3.98 -23.53 -1.69
CA VAL A 117 2.98 -24.44 -2.26
C VAL A 117 3.23 -24.59 -3.76
N GLY A 118 3.45 -25.83 -4.21
CA GLY A 118 3.66 -26.10 -5.63
C GLY A 118 2.44 -25.72 -6.47
N GLY A 119 2.66 -25.03 -7.60
CA GLY A 119 1.58 -24.64 -8.50
C GLY A 119 0.69 -23.50 -7.99
N LEU A 120 1.07 -22.80 -6.91
CA LEU A 120 0.42 -21.58 -6.48
C LEU A 120 1.14 -20.37 -7.06
N SER A 121 0.40 -19.48 -7.73
CA SER A 121 0.90 -18.20 -8.25
C SER A 121 0.06 -17.04 -7.76
N ILE A 122 0.69 -15.86 -7.65
CA ILE A 122 0.06 -14.64 -7.13
C ILE A 122 0.41 -13.50 -8.08
N ASP A 123 -0.60 -12.79 -8.56
CA ASP A 123 -0.46 -11.65 -9.47
C ASP A 123 -1.13 -10.42 -8.85
N TYR A 124 -0.48 -9.26 -8.91
CA TYR A 124 -1.02 -7.99 -8.42
C TYR A 124 -2.19 -7.50 -9.30
N MET A 125 -3.23 -6.98 -8.66
CA MET A 125 -4.43 -6.46 -9.34
C MET A 125 -4.69 -4.98 -9.05
N ASP A 126 -3.90 -4.37 -8.17
CA ASP A 126 -3.97 -2.96 -7.79
C ASP A 126 -2.66 -2.23 -8.09
N MET A 127 -2.73 -0.91 -8.16
CA MET A 127 -1.57 -0.05 -8.46
C MET A 127 -1.70 1.29 -7.73
N ASP A 128 -0.56 1.79 -7.29
CA ASP A 128 -0.42 3.13 -6.73
C ASP A 128 -0.56 4.24 -7.80
N ALA A 129 -0.47 5.49 -7.38
CA ALA A 129 -0.56 6.67 -8.25
C ALA A 129 0.53 6.73 -9.34
N ASN A 130 1.62 5.98 -9.20
CA ASN A 130 2.71 5.87 -10.16
C ASN A 130 2.56 4.65 -11.08
N GLY A 131 1.49 3.86 -10.94
CA GLY A 131 1.24 2.65 -11.72
C GLY A 131 2.11 1.47 -11.28
N LYS A 132 2.56 1.43 -10.02
CA LYS A 132 3.32 0.34 -9.43
C LYS A 132 2.44 -0.43 -8.45
N PRO A 133 2.66 -1.73 -8.23
CA PRO A 133 1.80 -2.55 -7.38
C PRO A 133 1.80 -2.07 -5.92
N ILE A 134 0.64 -2.23 -5.25
CA ILE A 134 0.50 -2.11 -3.80
C ILE A 134 0.38 -3.52 -3.20
N GLY A 135 -0.55 -4.35 -3.71
CA GLY A 135 -0.79 -5.73 -3.29
C GLY A 135 -1.92 -5.90 -2.28
N LEU A 136 -2.77 -4.88 -2.07
CA LEU A 136 -4.02 -5.03 -1.31
C LEU A 136 -5.03 -5.91 -2.03
N ALA A 137 -4.97 -5.90 -3.37
CA ALA A 137 -5.75 -6.76 -4.23
C ALA A 137 -4.85 -7.60 -5.14
N THR A 138 -5.08 -8.91 -5.17
CA THR A 138 -4.31 -9.87 -5.97
C THR A 138 -5.21 -10.92 -6.60
N THR A 139 -4.67 -11.64 -7.59
CA THR A 139 -5.23 -12.90 -8.06
C THR A 139 -4.34 -14.04 -7.58
N ILE A 140 -4.92 -15.04 -6.92
CA ILE A 140 -4.23 -16.25 -6.50
C ILE A 140 -4.76 -17.42 -7.31
N THR A 141 -3.84 -18.13 -8.00
CA THR A 141 -4.20 -19.30 -8.81
C THR A 141 -3.48 -20.53 -8.26
N THR A 142 -4.26 -21.60 -8.04
CA THR A 142 -3.79 -22.92 -7.64
C THR A 142 -3.90 -23.88 -8.82
N ILE A 143 -2.89 -24.75 -9.03
CA ILE A 143 -2.90 -25.75 -10.10
C ILE A 143 -2.96 -27.16 -9.50
N ASP A 144 -2.07 -27.48 -8.57
CA ASP A 144 -1.92 -28.80 -8.02
C ASP A 144 -2.33 -28.83 -6.53
N SER A 145 -2.76 -30.01 -6.07
CA SER A 145 -2.96 -30.24 -4.63
C SER A 145 -1.61 -30.35 -3.93
N GLY A 146 -1.54 -29.82 -2.72
CA GLY A 146 -0.31 -29.81 -1.93
C GLY A 146 -0.41 -28.98 -0.66
N SER A 147 0.68 -28.90 0.09
CA SER A 147 0.75 -28.08 1.30
C SER A 147 2.08 -27.34 1.35
N GLY A 148 2.09 -26.22 2.01
CA GLY A 148 3.26 -25.36 2.19
C GLY A 148 2.92 -24.14 3.02
N ILE A 149 3.69 -23.09 2.85
CA ILE A 149 3.43 -21.80 3.52
C ILE A 149 3.13 -20.73 2.48
N LEU A 150 2.39 -19.73 2.93
CA LEU A 150 2.24 -18.42 2.29
C LEU A 150 2.75 -17.37 3.27
N ASN A 151 3.85 -16.69 2.92
CA ASN A 151 4.39 -15.56 3.66
C ASN A 151 3.92 -14.27 3.02
N ILE A 152 3.40 -13.33 3.80
CA ILE A 152 2.90 -12.01 3.39
C ILE A 152 3.71 -10.98 4.16
N VAL A 153 4.37 -10.07 3.45
CA VAL A 153 5.21 -9.02 4.02
C VAL A 153 4.76 -7.66 3.48
N LEU A 154 4.42 -6.73 4.34
CA LEU A 154 4.28 -5.32 3.98
C LEU A 154 5.61 -4.61 4.17
N ARG A 155 6.05 -3.90 3.13
CA ARG A 155 7.21 -3.02 3.19
C ARG A 155 6.77 -1.56 3.12
N HIS A 156 7.32 -0.78 4.03
CA HIS A 156 7.27 0.67 4.05
C HIS A 156 8.48 1.26 3.31
N GLU A 157 8.25 2.28 2.49
CA GLU A 157 9.25 2.94 1.66
C GLU A 157 10.12 1.97 0.82
N PRO A 158 9.53 0.95 0.16
CA PRO A 158 10.32 0.06 -0.68
C PRO A 158 10.81 0.78 -1.93
N ASN A 159 11.99 0.40 -2.40
CA ASN A 159 12.45 0.79 -3.72
C ASN A 159 11.68 0.01 -4.81
N LYS A 160 10.49 0.46 -5.17
CA LYS A 160 9.65 -0.16 -6.20
C LYS A 160 10.30 -0.22 -7.60
N ASP A 161 11.38 0.55 -7.84
CA ASP A 161 12.18 0.49 -9.08
C ASP A 161 13.31 -0.56 -9.02
N GLY A 162 13.46 -1.25 -7.89
CA GLY A 162 14.42 -2.33 -7.72
C GLY A 162 14.16 -3.48 -8.70
N THR A 163 15.22 -4.17 -9.13
CA THR A 163 15.10 -5.31 -10.06
C THR A 163 14.23 -6.40 -9.44
N GLY A 164 13.15 -6.78 -10.10
CA GLY A 164 12.20 -7.82 -9.68
C GLY A 164 11.08 -7.32 -8.75
N VAL A 165 11.19 -6.13 -8.15
CA VAL A 165 10.24 -5.63 -7.15
C VAL A 165 8.83 -5.48 -7.70
N LEU A 166 8.67 -4.96 -8.91
CA LEU A 166 7.36 -4.85 -9.57
C LEU A 166 6.68 -6.21 -9.82
N SER A 167 7.44 -7.29 -9.84
CA SER A 167 6.91 -8.66 -9.98
C SER A 167 6.85 -9.43 -8.67
N GLY A 168 7.03 -8.76 -7.53
CA GLY A 168 6.90 -9.35 -6.20
C GLY A 168 8.17 -9.97 -5.62
N ASP A 169 9.34 -9.75 -6.24
CA ASP A 169 10.62 -10.17 -5.65
C ASP A 169 11.07 -9.17 -4.59
N ILE A 170 10.97 -9.54 -3.32
CA ILE A 170 11.34 -8.71 -2.17
C ILE A 170 12.85 -8.43 -2.06
N THR A 171 13.71 -9.20 -2.75
CA THR A 171 15.17 -9.20 -2.55
C THR A 171 15.79 -7.81 -2.69
N ASN A 172 15.31 -6.99 -3.61
CA ASN A 172 15.84 -5.65 -3.88
C ASN A 172 14.89 -4.53 -3.46
N ALA A 173 13.84 -4.85 -2.70
CA ALA A 173 12.86 -3.87 -2.28
C ALA A 173 13.44 -2.90 -1.25
N GLY A 174 14.25 -3.36 -0.29
CA GLY A 174 14.65 -2.53 0.86
C GLY A 174 13.42 -2.10 1.66
N GLY A 175 13.49 -0.90 2.23
CA GLY A 175 12.44 -0.38 3.10
C GLY A 175 12.40 -1.07 4.46
N GLU A 176 11.47 -0.66 5.31
CA GLU A 176 11.21 -1.26 6.62
C GLU A 176 10.07 -2.30 6.53
N THR A 177 9.90 -3.14 7.54
CA THR A 177 8.81 -4.13 7.56
C THR A 177 7.77 -3.69 8.57
N ASP A 178 6.56 -3.38 8.13
CA ASP A 178 5.45 -3.00 9.01
C ASP A 178 4.78 -4.25 9.60
N ILE A 179 4.61 -5.28 8.77
CA ILE A 179 4.11 -6.57 9.21
C ILE A 179 4.65 -7.71 8.35
N GLU A 180 4.89 -8.86 8.98
CA GLU A 180 5.19 -10.13 8.32
C GLU A 180 4.36 -11.25 8.94
N VAL A 181 3.59 -11.95 8.12
CA VAL A 181 2.71 -13.06 8.56
C VAL A 181 2.93 -14.27 7.67
N THR A 182 3.10 -15.42 8.31
CA THR A 182 3.21 -16.72 7.62
C THR A 182 2.00 -17.59 7.95
N PHE A 183 1.29 -18.07 6.92
CA PHE A 183 0.19 -19.01 7.03
C PHE A 183 0.59 -20.39 6.51
N ASP A 184 0.13 -21.44 7.20
CA ASP A 184 0.11 -22.80 6.65
C ASP A 184 -1.03 -22.89 5.62
N VAL A 185 -0.73 -23.34 4.40
CA VAL A 185 -1.69 -23.44 3.30
C VAL A 185 -1.78 -24.88 2.81
N THR A 186 -3.01 -25.34 2.65
CA THR A 186 -3.33 -26.62 2.01
C THR A 186 -4.18 -26.38 0.78
N VAL A 187 -3.91 -27.11 -0.31
CA VAL A 187 -4.65 -27.11 -1.56
C VAL A 187 -5.11 -28.53 -1.84
N ASP A 188 -6.43 -28.77 -1.98
CA ASP A 188 -7.07 -30.08 -2.21
C ASP A 188 -7.78 -30.15 -3.59
#